data_39a4144cf658e66a8a7dc3747007d5e4
#
_entry.id   39a4144cf658e66a8a7dc3747007d5e4
#
_cell.length_a   1.000
_cell.length_b   1.000
_cell.length_c   1.000
_cell.angle_alpha   90.00
_cell.angle_beta   90.00
_cell.angle_gamma   90.00
#
_symmetry.space_group_name_H-M   'P 1'
#
loop_
_entity.id
_entity.type
_entity.pdbx_description
1 polymer ?
#
loop_
_entity_poly.entity_id
_entity_poly.type
_entity_poly.pdbx_seq_one_letter_code
_entity_poly.pdbx_strand_id
1 'polypeptide(L)'
;MSKFRGSVDFKGRRKFVSALSGIAVASAASPLLLNSGRAYAGDKQLTFVTWGGAYRQAIEETVVKPFTNETGIAVTIVDTPDMAKLRAQVQTNNVQWDVFDAPNALGVAGANAGLWEPLDLAMFDRSDLIIDIKNNLLPWYVFVGGIAWDPKKTPNGKHPRNFKEYFDVKAFPGGRTFRNRPSETFEAALLADGVPPRQLYPLDVDRAFKVLERIKPNVVKWIDQTPQTLTLLQTGETEFSYTYASRVKPAKAGGQSVDFSFDQNVNGFEYLAVVKNAPNKVAAMKFLAFAARPDRQAAFMEQIGNTPSSKRALGLMSAESRKWIPNLQAENSVLMDDAWWAKNFDEITRRFKEWTLS
;
A
#
# COMPACT_ATOMS: atom_id res chain seq x y z
N MET A 1 -17.68 -14.58 -62.53
CA MET A 1 -19.10 -14.96 -62.35
C MET A 1 -19.40 -14.88 -60.87
N SER A 2 -20.29 -14.16 -60.30
CA SER A 2 -21.37 -13.30 -60.72
C SER A 2 -21.57 -12.25 -59.60
N LYS A 3 -21.76 -11.01 -60.04
CA LYS A 3 -22.24 -9.87 -59.32
C LYS A 3 -23.57 -10.12 -58.60
N PHE A 4 -23.78 -9.46 -57.45
CA PHE A 4 -25.02 -8.71 -57.24
C PHE A 4 -24.80 -7.50 -56.32
N ARG A 5 -25.02 -6.32 -56.88
CA ARG A 5 -25.21 -5.02 -56.23
C ARG A 5 -26.68 -4.89 -55.91
N GLY A 6 -26.97 -4.29 -54.80
CA GLY A 6 -28.33 -3.82 -54.45
C GLY A 6 -28.22 -2.52 -53.64
N SER A 7 -28.31 -1.43 -54.31
CA SER A 7 -28.57 -0.09 -53.77
C SER A 7 -30.06 0.10 -53.58
N VAL A 8 -30.51 0.67 -52.47
CA VAL A 8 -31.85 1.26 -52.35
C VAL A 8 -31.75 2.58 -51.61
N ASP A 9 -32.44 3.45 -52.19
CA ASP A 9 -32.47 4.84 -52.43
C ASP A 9 -33.13 5.63 -51.30
N PHE A 10 -32.77 6.92 -51.25
CA PHE A 10 -33.37 7.98 -50.43
C PHE A 10 -34.64 8.49 -51.12
N LYS A 11 -35.71 8.79 -50.34
CA LYS A 11 -36.55 10.01 -50.41
C LYS A 11 -37.86 9.86 -49.66
N GLY A 12 -38.20 10.88 -48.92
CA GLY A 12 -39.57 11.06 -48.37
C GLY A 12 -39.69 12.23 -47.42
N ARG A 13 -39.69 13.47 -48.01
CA ARG A 13 -40.09 14.73 -47.34
C ARG A 13 -41.59 14.84 -47.19
N ARG A 14 -42.06 15.47 -46.14
CA ARG A 14 -42.97 16.69 -46.09
C ARG A 14 -43.91 16.65 -44.89
N LYS A 15 -43.68 17.62 -44.03
CA LYS A 15 -44.57 18.78 -43.66
C LYS A 15 -45.99 18.45 -43.22
N PHE A 16 -46.29 18.83 -41.98
CA PHE A 16 -47.57 19.47 -41.64
C PHE A 16 -47.34 20.61 -40.66
N VAL A 17 -47.78 21.79 -41.08
CA VAL A 17 -47.85 23.05 -40.33
C VAL A 17 -49.34 23.37 -40.17
N SER A 18 -49.73 23.83 -39.01
CA SER A 18 -50.72 24.89 -38.71
C SER A 18 -51.38 24.62 -37.35
N ALA A 19 -51.16 25.44 -36.38
CA ALA A 19 -51.76 26.71 -36.02
C ALA A 19 -53.09 26.53 -35.24
N LEU A 20 -53.12 27.04 -34.01
CA LEU A 20 -54.19 27.91 -33.47
C LEU A 20 -53.86 28.38 -32.05
N SER A 21 -53.55 29.63 -31.94
CA SER A 21 -54.02 30.72 -31.07
C SER A 21 -54.46 30.44 -29.62
N GLY A 22 -53.70 30.96 -28.67
CA GLY A 22 -54.11 31.98 -27.70
C GLY A 22 -54.93 31.54 -26.48
N ILE A 23 -54.27 31.66 -25.31
CA ILE A 23 -54.80 32.37 -24.12
C ILE A 23 -53.64 32.71 -23.23
N ALA A 24 -53.39 34.00 -23.02
CA ALA A 24 -52.41 34.50 -22.05
C ALA A 24 -53.08 34.48 -20.67
N VAL A 25 -52.54 33.67 -19.76
CA VAL A 25 -52.75 33.82 -18.31
C VAL A 25 -51.42 34.19 -17.70
N ALA A 26 -51.28 35.43 -17.30
CA ALA A 26 -50.17 35.92 -16.51
C ALA A 26 -50.29 35.35 -15.11
N SER A 27 -49.50 34.33 -14.81
CA SER A 27 -49.24 33.86 -13.46
C SER A 27 -47.85 34.29 -13.10
N ALA A 28 -47.73 35.23 -12.15
CA ALA A 28 -46.49 35.62 -11.51
C ALA A 28 -45.90 34.39 -10.82
N ALA A 29 -44.96 33.75 -11.51
CA ALA A 29 -44.11 32.71 -10.91
C ALA A 29 -42.90 33.40 -10.31
N SER A 30 -42.90 33.56 -8.98
CA SER A 30 -41.69 33.80 -8.20
C SER A 30 -40.64 32.77 -8.61
N PRO A 31 -39.36 33.14 -8.84
CA PRO A 31 -38.33 32.17 -8.98
C PRO A 31 -38.08 31.53 -7.60
N LEU A 32 -38.71 30.38 -7.34
CA LEU A 32 -38.19 29.45 -6.38
C LEU A 32 -36.76 29.14 -6.82
N LEU A 33 -35.79 29.79 -6.19
CA LEU A 33 -34.40 29.36 -6.14
C LEU A 33 -34.46 27.96 -5.56
N LEU A 34 -34.59 26.97 -6.45
CA LEU A 34 -34.18 25.60 -6.17
C LEU A 34 -32.68 25.67 -5.94
N ASN A 35 -32.33 26.03 -4.70
CA ASN A 35 -31.03 25.73 -4.14
C ASN A 35 -30.95 24.20 -4.15
N SER A 36 -30.58 23.62 -5.29
CA SER A 36 -30.17 22.24 -5.37
C SER A 36 -28.92 22.12 -4.51
N GLY A 37 -29.15 22.05 -3.19
CA GLY A 37 -28.16 21.52 -2.30
C GLY A 37 -27.70 20.23 -2.96
N ARG A 38 -26.50 20.24 -3.49
CA ARG A 38 -25.76 19.01 -3.75
C ARG A 38 -25.79 18.27 -2.41
N ALA A 39 -26.80 17.44 -2.21
CA ALA A 39 -26.73 16.41 -1.21
C ALA A 39 -25.44 15.68 -1.56
N TYR A 40 -24.45 15.81 -0.70
CA TYR A 40 -23.21 15.06 -0.80
C TYR A 40 -23.60 13.58 -0.75
N ALA A 41 -23.73 12.96 -1.93
CA ALA A 41 -23.86 11.52 -2.07
C ALA A 41 -22.60 10.79 -1.52
N GLY A 42 -21.59 11.57 -1.12
CA GLY A 42 -20.28 11.12 -0.69
C GLY A 42 -20.17 10.49 0.70
N ASP A 43 -21.23 10.52 1.51
CA ASP A 43 -21.14 10.02 2.90
C ASP A 43 -21.45 8.52 3.04
N LYS A 44 -21.83 7.81 1.96
CA LYS A 44 -22.27 6.40 2.02
C LYS A 44 -21.29 5.40 1.42
N GLN A 45 -20.21 5.86 0.87
CA GLN A 45 -19.19 5.01 0.25
C GLN A 45 -17.80 5.66 0.31
N LEU A 46 -16.76 4.85 0.17
CA LEU A 46 -15.39 5.30 -0.05
C LEU A 46 -14.58 4.26 -0.86
N THR A 47 -13.50 4.71 -1.49
CA THR A 47 -12.53 3.85 -2.16
C THR A 47 -11.23 3.82 -1.35
N PHE A 48 -10.85 2.63 -0.92
CA PHE A 48 -9.63 2.37 -0.15
C PHE A 48 -8.60 1.65 -1.02
N VAL A 49 -7.45 2.27 -1.24
CA VAL A 49 -6.32 1.68 -1.97
C VAL A 49 -5.37 1.04 -0.98
N THR A 50 -5.17 -0.26 -1.09
CA THR A 50 -4.37 -1.04 -0.14
C THR A 50 -3.71 -2.26 -0.82
N TRP A 51 -3.11 -3.15 -0.05
CA TRP A 51 -2.33 -4.29 -0.55
C TRP A 51 -3.21 -5.53 -0.75
N GLY A 52 -3.00 -6.23 -1.87
CA GLY A 52 -3.76 -7.43 -2.24
C GLY A 52 -3.38 -8.71 -1.47
N GLY A 53 -4.00 -9.84 -1.89
CA GLY A 53 -3.77 -11.17 -1.35
C GLY A 53 -4.31 -11.37 0.08
N ALA A 54 -3.64 -12.19 0.89
CA ALA A 54 -4.07 -12.48 2.27
C ALA A 54 -4.17 -11.21 3.15
N TYR A 55 -3.38 -10.18 2.86
CA TYR A 55 -3.50 -8.88 3.53
C TYR A 55 -4.87 -8.24 3.29
N ARG A 56 -5.33 -8.24 2.02
CA ARG A 56 -6.66 -7.74 1.68
C ARG A 56 -7.76 -8.50 2.43
N GLN A 57 -7.68 -9.84 2.45
CA GLN A 57 -8.65 -10.65 3.18
C GLN A 57 -8.69 -10.29 4.66
N ALA A 58 -7.53 -10.16 5.29
CA ALA A 58 -7.43 -9.78 6.69
C ALA A 58 -8.07 -8.41 6.97
N ILE A 59 -7.76 -7.39 6.16
CA ILE A 59 -8.31 -6.04 6.37
C ILE A 59 -9.80 -5.96 6.06
N GLU A 60 -10.28 -6.72 5.07
CA GLU A 60 -11.72 -6.85 4.79
C GLU A 60 -12.48 -7.41 6.00
N GLU A 61 -11.96 -8.44 6.64
CA GLU A 61 -12.62 -9.10 7.77
C GLU A 61 -12.54 -8.28 9.06
N THR A 62 -11.41 -7.66 9.33
CA THR A 62 -11.14 -7.06 10.64
C THR A 62 -11.44 -5.57 10.72
N VAL A 63 -11.45 -4.86 9.59
CA VAL A 63 -11.63 -3.42 9.52
C VAL A 63 -12.81 -3.05 8.62
N VAL A 64 -12.82 -3.47 7.35
CA VAL A 64 -13.77 -2.99 6.35
C VAL A 64 -15.20 -3.46 6.65
N LYS A 65 -15.43 -4.76 6.82
CA LYS A 65 -16.76 -5.30 7.16
C LYS A 65 -17.29 -4.74 8.48
N PRO A 66 -16.50 -4.71 9.59
CA PRO A 66 -16.95 -4.07 10.82
C PRO A 66 -17.26 -2.57 10.66
N PHE A 67 -16.47 -1.83 9.91
CA PHE A 67 -16.74 -0.42 9.61
C PHE A 67 -18.07 -0.25 8.87
N THR A 68 -18.28 -1.03 7.81
CA THR A 68 -19.54 -0.97 7.02
C THR A 68 -20.74 -1.34 7.88
N ASN A 69 -20.61 -2.37 8.73
CA ASN A 69 -21.70 -2.80 9.63
C ASN A 69 -22.06 -1.72 10.68
N GLU A 70 -21.05 -1.01 11.22
CA GLU A 70 -21.25 0.02 12.25
C GLU A 70 -21.77 1.33 11.65
N THR A 71 -21.31 1.70 10.46
CA THR A 71 -21.56 3.05 9.88
C THR A 71 -22.52 3.08 8.71
N GLY A 72 -22.79 1.94 8.08
CA GLY A 72 -23.55 1.86 6.82
C GLY A 72 -22.76 2.38 5.60
N ILE A 73 -21.47 2.73 5.74
CA ILE A 73 -20.62 3.24 4.67
C ILE A 73 -19.99 2.06 3.93
N ALA A 74 -20.25 1.95 2.62
CA ALA A 74 -19.65 0.93 1.79
C ALA A 74 -18.18 1.26 1.47
N VAL A 75 -17.30 0.25 1.47
CA VAL A 75 -15.89 0.39 1.13
C VAL A 75 -15.54 -0.43 -0.09
N THR A 76 -15.10 0.23 -1.16
CA THR A 76 -14.52 -0.42 -2.32
C THR A 76 -13.00 -0.50 -2.16
N ILE A 77 -12.43 -1.69 -2.28
CA ILE A 77 -10.98 -1.90 -2.19
C ILE A 77 -10.36 -1.94 -3.59
N VAL A 78 -9.28 -1.19 -3.76
CA VAL A 78 -8.39 -1.22 -4.94
C VAL A 78 -7.03 -1.75 -4.50
N ASP A 79 -6.56 -2.79 -5.18
CA ASP A 79 -5.27 -3.41 -4.87
C ASP A 79 -4.11 -2.62 -5.48
N THR A 80 -3.00 -2.63 -4.76
CA THR A 80 -1.71 -2.07 -5.14
C THR A 80 -1.67 -0.55 -5.17
N PRO A 81 -1.24 0.09 -4.07
CA PRO A 81 -0.94 1.51 -4.01
C PRO A 81 0.07 1.93 -5.09
N ASP A 82 -0.33 2.90 -5.92
CA ASP A 82 0.45 3.41 -7.05
C ASP A 82 0.55 4.94 -7.00
N MET A 83 1.73 5.45 -6.67
CA MET A 83 1.98 6.89 -6.53
C MET A 83 1.87 7.64 -7.86
N ALA A 84 2.18 7.02 -9.00
CA ALA A 84 2.07 7.68 -10.29
C ALA A 84 0.60 7.90 -10.66
N LYS A 85 -0.24 6.89 -10.44
CA LYS A 85 -1.70 7.01 -10.62
C LYS A 85 -2.31 8.01 -9.65
N LEU A 86 -1.90 8.00 -8.38
CA LEU A 86 -2.35 8.96 -7.40
C LEU A 86 -2.03 10.40 -7.83
N ARG A 87 -0.77 10.67 -8.20
CA ARG A 87 -0.32 11.99 -8.67
C ARG A 87 -1.14 12.44 -9.90
N ALA A 88 -1.36 11.55 -10.87
CA ALA A 88 -2.16 11.85 -12.04
C ALA A 88 -3.61 12.23 -11.68
N GLN A 89 -4.25 11.51 -10.79
CA GLN A 89 -5.61 11.81 -10.32
C GLN A 89 -5.69 13.20 -9.67
N VAL A 90 -4.76 13.51 -8.77
CA VAL A 90 -4.74 14.80 -8.05
C VAL A 90 -4.43 15.96 -9.01
N GLN A 91 -3.43 15.80 -9.90
CA GLN A 91 -3.02 16.84 -10.87
C GLN A 91 -4.12 17.16 -11.89
N THR A 92 -4.88 16.16 -12.32
CA THR A 92 -5.98 16.33 -13.26
C THR A 92 -7.31 16.70 -12.60
N ASN A 93 -7.32 16.84 -11.26
CA ASN A 93 -8.52 17.05 -10.44
C ASN A 93 -9.63 16.00 -10.72
N ASN A 94 -9.22 14.77 -11.04
CA ASN A 94 -10.10 13.63 -11.28
C ASN A 94 -9.79 12.52 -10.28
N VAL A 95 -10.00 12.82 -8.99
CA VAL A 95 -9.70 11.92 -7.88
C VAL A 95 -10.80 10.88 -7.74
N GLN A 96 -10.41 9.61 -7.74
CA GLN A 96 -11.28 8.45 -7.58
C GLN A 96 -11.01 7.67 -6.28
N TRP A 97 -9.89 7.95 -5.63
CA TRP A 97 -9.42 7.29 -4.42
C TRP A 97 -9.63 8.18 -3.20
N ASP A 98 -10.12 7.61 -2.11
CA ASP A 98 -10.38 8.37 -0.88
C ASP A 98 -9.31 8.13 0.18
N VAL A 99 -8.96 6.87 0.42
CA VAL A 99 -7.97 6.45 1.41
C VAL A 99 -6.82 5.72 0.72
N PHE A 100 -5.61 6.01 1.13
CA PHE A 100 -4.40 5.42 0.60
C PHE A 100 -3.57 4.79 1.73
N ASP A 101 -3.23 3.51 1.57
CA ASP A 101 -2.36 2.73 2.43
C ASP A 101 -0.92 2.91 1.93
N ALA A 102 -0.11 3.65 2.68
CA ALA A 102 1.18 4.17 2.22
C ALA A 102 2.33 3.71 3.12
N PRO A 103 3.24 2.87 2.63
CA PRO A 103 4.50 2.63 3.33
C PRO A 103 5.31 3.93 3.45
N ASN A 104 6.17 4.00 4.46
CA ASN A 104 6.86 5.21 4.89
C ASN A 104 7.40 6.08 3.75
N ALA A 105 8.20 5.53 2.86
CA ALA A 105 8.80 6.28 1.73
C ALA A 105 7.74 6.88 0.79
N LEU A 106 6.66 6.13 0.49
CA LEU A 106 5.57 6.63 -0.34
C LEU A 106 4.71 7.66 0.41
N GLY A 107 4.42 7.40 1.69
CA GLY A 107 3.64 8.29 2.53
C GLY A 107 4.27 9.67 2.65
N VAL A 108 5.56 9.71 3.02
CA VAL A 108 6.29 10.97 3.20
C VAL A 108 6.56 11.69 1.87
N ALA A 109 6.81 10.96 0.78
CA ALA A 109 6.92 11.56 -0.56
C ALA A 109 5.58 12.17 -1.01
N GLY A 110 4.47 11.51 -0.73
CA GLY A 110 3.12 12.04 -0.98
C GLY A 110 2.83 13.29 -0.15
N ALA A 111 3.26 13.33 1.11
CA ALA A 111 3.13 14.50 1.96
C ALA A 111 3.91 15.72 1.39
N ASN A 112 5.15 15.51 0.98
CA ASN A 112 5.97 16.56 0.34
C ASN A 112 5.35 17.07 -0.96
N ALA A 113 4.69 16.20 -1.71
CA ALA A 113 4.00 16.54 -2.96
C ALA A 113 2.59 17.12 -2.73
N GLY A 114 2.14 17.30 -1.48
CA GLY A 114 0.82 17.85 -1.15
C GLY A 114 -0.36 16.94 -1.55
N LEU A 115 -0.16 15.62 -1.55
CA LEU A 115 -1.15 14.64 -2.01
C LEU A 115 -2.14 14.20 -0.93
N TRP A 116 -2.00 14.70 0.30
CA TRP A 116 -2.85 14.30 1.42
C TRP A 116 -3.72 15.46 1.92
N GLU A 117 -4.97 15.14 2.25
CA GLU A 117 -5.85 16.07 2.95
C GLU A 117 -5.41 16.24 4.41
N PRO A 118 -5.56 17.44 4.99
CA PRO A 118 -5.38 17.63 6.43
C PRO A 118 -6.29 16.72 7.24
N LEU A 119 -5.73 16.03 8.24
CA LEU A 119 -6.48 15.20 9.17
C LEU A 119 -7.09 16.05 10.27
N ASP A 120 -8.33 15.74 10.67
CA ASP A 120 -8.93 16.28 11.88
C ASP A 120 -8.35 15.52 13.10
N LEU A 121 -7.37 16.13 13.74
CA LEU A 121 -6.64 15.52 14.85
C LEU A 121 -7.51 15.24 16.08
N ALA A 122 -8.69 15.87 16.21
CA ALA A 122 -9.63 15.61 17.30
C ALA A 122 -10.30 14.23 17.18
N MET A 123 -10.26 13.62 16.01
CA MET A 123 -10.82 12.28 15.77
C MET A 123 -9.92 11.14 16.27
N PHE A 124 -8.69 11.42 16.73
CA PHE A 124 -7.68 10.40 17.06
C PHE A 124 -7.19 10.51 18.50
N ASP A 125 -7.09 9.39 19.20
CA ASP A 125 -6.37 9.31 20.48
C ASP A 125 -4.85 9.27 20.25
N ARG A 126 -4.26 10.44 20.07
CA ARG A 126 -2.82 10.56 19.75
C ARG A 126 -1.93 10.06 20.88
N SER A 127 -2.41 10.04 22.12
CA SER A 127 -1.65 9.55 23.28
C SER A 127 -1.41 8.04 23.22
N ASP A 128 -2.29 7.30 22.52
CA ASP A 128 -2.18 5.86 22.32
C ASP A 128 -1.19 5.47 21.19
N LEU A 129 -0.82 6.40 20.32
CA LEU A 129 0.07 6.11 19.21
C LEU A 129 1.54 6.01 19.64
N ILE A 130 2.30 5.08 19.04
CA ILE A 130 3.75 4.93 19.27
C ILE A 130 4.56 6.07 18.65
N ILE A 131 4.06 6.70 17.60
CA ILE A 131 4.54 7.99 17.05
C ILE A 131 3.33 8.88 16.76
N ASP A 132 3.55 10.19 16.80
CA ASP A 132 2.49 11.16 16.56
C ASP A 132 2.12 11.28 15.07
N ILE A 133 0.88 11.72 14.80
CA ILE A 133 0.42 12.09 13.46
C ILE A 133 1.23 13.29 12.97
N LYS A 134 1.89 13.14 11.83
CA LYS A 134 2.66 14.22 11.17
C LYS A 134 2.37 14.19 9.68
N ASN A 135 2.46 15.37 9.04
CA ASN A 135 2.34 15.49 7.58
C ASN A 135 1.05 14.87 7.01
N ASN A 136 -0.05 14.90 7.78
CA ASN A 136 -1.34 14.31 7.42
C ASN A 136 -1.30 12.77 7.20
N LEU A 137 -0.36 12.11 7.85
CA LEU A 137 -0.16 10.66 7.85
C LEU A 137 -0.56 10.10 9.21
N LEU A 138 -1.58 9.24 9.22
CA LEU A 138 -1.97 8.47 10.41
C LEU A 138 -1.07 7.23 10.49
N PRO A 139 -0.24 7.08 11.54
CA PRO A 139 0.50 5.83 11.75
C PRO A 139 -0.48 4.65 11.90
N TRP A 140 -0.26 3.62 11.09
CA TRP A 140 -1.15 2.45 11.03
C TRP A 140 -0.54 1.24 11.73
N TYR A 141 0.65 0.87 11.31
CA TYR A 141 1.48 -0.17 11.93
C TYR A 141 2.94 -0.03 11.50
N VAL A 142 3.83 -0.83 12.10
CA VAL A 142 5.19 -1.02 11.60
C VAL A 142 5.24 -2.35 10.86
N PHE A 143 5.58 -2.32 9.57
CA PHE A 143 5.82 -3.52 8.80
C PHE A 143 7.24 -4.07 9.04
N VAL A 144 7.40 -5.37 8.79
CA VAL A 144 8.65 -6.10 8.98
C VAL A 144 9.05 -6.74 7.66
N GLY A 145 10.08 -6.19 7.01
CA GLY A 145 10.67 -6.73 5.80
C GLY A 145 11.89 -7.59 6.12
N GLY A 146 12.01 -8.71 5.43
CA GLY A 146 13.11 -9.65 5.67
C GLY A 146 13.12 -10.81 4.68
N ILE A 147 13.80 -11.88 5.05
CA ILE A 147 14.10 -13.02 4.21
C ILE A 147 13.15 -14.18 4.52
N ALA A 148 12.54 -14.75 3.48
CA ALA A 148 11.75 -15.96 3.57
C ALA A 148 12.33 -17.07 2.67
N TRP A 149 12.03 -18.30 3.05
CA TRP A 149 12.42 -19.52 2.35
C TRP A 149 11.36 -20.62 2.54
N ASP A 150 11.46 -21.68 1.73
CA ASP A 150 10.69 -22.90 1.94
C ASP A 150 11.53 -23.90 2.75
N PRO A 151 11.20 -24.21 4.01
CA PRO A 151 11.97 -25.12 4.85
C PRO A 151 12.02 -26.57 4.32
N LYS A 152 11.07 -26.99 3.47
CA LYS A 152 11.10 -28.31 2.82
C LYS A 152 12.11 -28.38 1.69
N LYS A 153 12.47 -27.24 1.09
CA LYS A 153 13.43 -27.14 -0.01
C LYS A 153 14.84 -26.78 0.46
N THR A 154 14.99 -26.36 1.73
CA THR A 154 16.28 -25.99 2.32
C THR A 154 16.78 -27.10 3.27
N PRO A 155 17.53 -28.09 2.77
CA PRO A 155 17.98 -29.21 3.59
C PRO A 155 18.84 -28.74 4.76
N ASN A 156 18.66 -29.35 5.92
CA ASN A 156 19.43 -29.10 7.14
C ASN A 156 19.37 -27.65 7.66
N GLY A 157 18.31 -26.89 7.34
CA GLY A 157 18.14 -25.51 7.78
C GLY A 157 19.17 -24.53 7.19
N LYS A 158 19.80 -24.87 6.07
CA LYS A 158 20.79 -24.01 5.42
C LYS A 158 20.09 -22.94 4.56
N HIS A 159 19.74 -21.84 5.19
CA HIS A 159 19.13 -20.67 4.57
C HIS A 159 19.80 -19.39 5.06
N PRO A 160 19.78 -18.29 4.29
CA PRO A 160 20.28 -16.99 4.74
C PRO A 160 19.39 -16.43 5.85
N ARG A 161 19.99 -15.94 6.93
CA ARG A 161 19.30 -15.38 8.09
C ARG A 161 19.36 -13.85 8.17
N ASN A 162 20.36 -13.27 7.48
CA ASN A 162 20.60 -11.84 7.43
C ASN A 162 20.94 -11.39 5.99
N PHE A 163 21.01 -10.09 5.74
CA PHE A 163 21.25 -9.61 4.38
C PHE A 163 22.65 -9.91 3.86
N LYS A 164 23.67 -10.00 4.72
CA LYS A 164 25.01 -10.44 4.29
C LYS A 164 24.94 -11.86 3.70
N GLU A 165 24.24 -12.76 4.38
CA GLU A 165 24.04 -14.15 3.90
C GLU A 165 23.09 -14.17 2.66
N TYR A 166 22.08 -13.32 2.62
CA TYR A 166 21.17 -13.24 1.48
C TYR A 166 21.85 -12.80 0.18
N PHE A 167 22.91 -12.01 0.28
CA PHE A 167 23.72 -11.60 -0.87
C PHE A 167 24.87 -12.56 -1.18
N ASP A 168 25.19 -13.49 -0.30
CA ASP A 168 26.22 -14.52 -0.53
C ASP A 168 25.65 -15.72 -1.29
N VAL A 169 25.60 -15.60 -2.63
CA VAL A 169 25.06 -16.65 -3.51
C VAL A 169 26.01 -17.86 -3.63
N LYS A 170 27.24 -17.77 -3.14
CA LYS A 170 28.20 -18.91 -3.08
C LYS A 170 27.90 -19.80 -1.88
N ALA A 171 27.71 -19.19 -0.71
CA ALA A 171 27.39 -19.92 0.51
C ALA A 171 25.91 -20.41 0.51
N PHE A 172 25.01 -19.64 -0.10
CA PHE A 172 23.59 -19.93 -0.21
C PHE A 172 23.16 -19.88 -1.68
N PRO A 173 23.40 -20.93 -2.47
CA PRO A 173 23.06 -20.97 -3.89
C PRO A 173 21.55 -20.82 -4.13
N GLY A 174 21.17 -20.26 -5.28
CA GLY A 174 19.78 -20.12 -5.74
C GLY A 174 19.39 -18.68 -6.09
N GLY A 175 18.18 -18.50 -6.55
CA GLY A 175 17.61 -17.21 -6.97
C GLY A 175 17.21 -16.33 -5.80
N ARG A 176 17.17 -15.04 -6.05
CA ARG A 176 16.75 -14.00 -5.12
C ARG A 176 15.61 -13.17 -5.73
N THR A 177 14.80 -12.58 -4.87
CA THR A 177 13.86 -11.55 -5.28
C THR A 177 14.03 -10.29 -4.45
N PHE A 178 13.69 -9.16 -5.03
CA PHE A 178 13.61 -7.88 -4.34
C PHE A 178 12.35 -7.14 -4.76
N ARG A 179 11.97 -6.13 -4.00
CA ARG A 179 10.92 -5.20 -4.44
C ARG A 179 11.43 -4.34 -5.59
N ASN A 180 10.59 -4.08 -6.60
CA ASN A 180 10.90 -3.17 -7.71
C ASN A 180 10.79 -1.70 -7.25
N ARG A 181 11.52 -1.38 -6.19
CA ARG A 181 11.62 -0.03 -5.62
C ARG A 181 12.90 0.11 -4.81
N PRO A 182 13.48 1.32 -4.71
CA PRO A 182 14.72 1.54 -3.98
C PRO A 182 14.57 1.39 -2.46
N SER A 183 13.44 1.84 -1.90
CA SER A 183 13.17 1.72 -0.46
C SER A 183 13.14 0.25 -0.02
N GLU A 184 13.74 -0.04 1.11
CA GLU A 184 14.01 -1.38 1.65
C GLU A 184 15.14 -2.11 0.88
N THR A 185 15.21 -1.97 -0.45
CA THR A 185 16.22 -2.62 -1.29
C THR A 185 17.61 -2.03 -1.05
N PHE A 186 17.72 -0.72 -0.89
CA PHE A 186 19.00 -0.06 -0.59
C PHE A 186 19.47 -0.33 0.83
N GLU A 187 18.53 -0.33 1.79
CA GLU A 187 18.84 -0.71 3.17
C GLU A 187 19.38 -2.14 3.22
N ALA A 188 18.72 -3.09 2.56
CA ALA A 188 19.17 -4.49 2.48
C ALA A 188 20.56 -4.60 1.83
N ALA A 189 20.82 -3.84 0.76
CA ALA A 189 22.11 -3.84 0.07
C ALA A 189 23.23 -3.30 0.97
N LEU A 190 23.02 -2.17 1.65
CA LEU A 190 24.02 -1.57 2.53
C LEU A 190 24.29 -2.44 3.77
N LEU A 191 23.26 -3.06 4.34
CA LEU A 191 23.40 -4.05 5.41
C LEU A 191 24.21 -5.26 4.96
N ALA A 192 23.98 -5.74 3.74
CA ALA A 192 24.72 -6.83 3.14
C ALA A 192 26.22 -6.48 2.96
N ASP A 193 26.52 -5.22 2.66
CA ASP A 193 27.89 -4.71 2.51
C ASP A 193 28.55 -4.32 3.84
N GLY A 194 27.90 -4.65 4.97
CA GLY A 194 28.44 -4.52 6.32
C GLY A 194 28.27 -3.14 6.95
N VAL A 195 27.42 -2.27 6.41
CA VAL A 195 27.08 -1.01 7.09
C VAL A 195 26.28 -1.34 8.36
N PRO A 196 26.72 -0.88 9.54
CA PRO A 196 26.00 -1.14 10.77
C PRO A 196 24.58 -0.53 10.73
N PRO A 197 23.54 -1.18 11.24
CA PRO A 197 22.16 -0.67 11.22
C PRO A 197 22.01 0.76 11.73
N ARG A 198 22.70 1.09 12.82
CA ARG A 198 22.65 2.45 13.43
C ARG A 198 23.39 3.52 12.63
N GLN A 199 24.19 3.15 11.63
CA GLN A 199 24.95 4.05 10.76
C GLN A 199 24.45 4.03 9.31
N LEU A 200 23.28 3.42 9.08
CA LEU A 200 22.75 3.23 7.75
C LEU A 200 22.34 4.55 7.08
N TYR A 201 21.82 5.48 7.86
CA TYR A 201 21.40 6.79 7.37
C TYR A 201 22.39 7.90 7.70
N PRO A 202 22.64 8.84 6.75
CA PRO A 202 22.05 8.90 5.40
C PRO A 202 22.52 7.73 4.52
N LEU A 203 21.65 7.16 3.67
CA LEU A 203 22.03 6.06 2.78
C LEU A 203 23.11 6.50 1.78
N ASP A 204 24.17 5.70 1.66
CA ASP A 204 25.14 5.81 0.57
C ASP A 204 24.54 5.17 -0.69
N VAL A 205 23.87 6.00 -1.48
CA VAL A 205 23.10 5.57 -2.66
C VAL A 205 24.00 4.92 -3.72
N ASP A 206 25.19 5.48 -3.96
CA ASP A 206 26.09 4.97 -5.00
C ASP A 206 26.72 3.63 -4.57
N ARG A 207 27.01 3.48 -3.29
CA ARG A 207 27.44 2.21 -2.68
C ARG A 207 26.32 1.16 -2.79
N ALA A 208 25.07 1.52 -2.49
CA ALA A 208 23.94 0.62 -2.62
C ALA A 208 23.78 0.10 -4.05
N PHE A 209 23.89 0.95 -5.07
CA PHE A 209 23.88 0.52 -6.47
C PHE A 209 25.02 -0.44 -6.80
N LYS A 210 26.26 -0.16 -6.35
CA LYS A 210 27.40 -1.06 -6.57
C LYS A 210 27.19 -2.45 -5.94
N VAL A 211 26.54 -2.49 -4.78
CA VAL A 211 26.19 -3.76 -4.12
C VAL A 211 25.12 -4.51 -4.89
N LEU A 212 24.07 -3.80 -5.31
CA LEU A 212 22.99 -4.38 -6.10
C LEU A 212 23.46 -4.88 -7.45
N GLU A 213 24.42 -4.22 -8.10
CA GLU A 213 25.00 -4.68 -9.36
C GLU A 213 25.65 -6.07 -9.21
N ARG A 214 26.28 -6.35 -8.07
CA ARG A 214 26.89 -7.68 -7.79
C ARG A 214 25.87 -8.80 -7.66
N ILE A 215 24.67 -8.52 -7.12
CA ILE A 215 23.62 -9.51 -6.93
C ILE A 215 22.64 -9.61 -8.10
N LYS A 216 22.56 -8.57 -8.94
CA LYS A 216 21.62 -8.45 -10.06
C LYS A 216 21.52 -9.69 -10.95
N PRO A 217 22.63 -10.40 -11.32
CA PRO A 217 22.54 -11.63 -12.10
C PRO A 217 21.79 -12.78 -11.41
N ASN A 218 21.65 -12.73 -10.08
CA ASN A 218 20.96 -13.76 -9.29
C ASN A 218 19.56 -13.34 -8.89
N VAL A 219 19.10 -12.15 -9.31
CA VAL A 219 17.75 -11.68 -9.04
C VAL A 219 16.81 -12.24 -10.10
N VAL A 220 16.00 -13.19 -9.70
CA VAL A 220 14.99 -13.83 -10.58
C VAL A 220 13.91 -12.84 -10.96
N LYS A 221 13.51 -11.98 -10.02
CA LYS A 221 12.44 -11.02 -10.22
C LYS A 221 12.58 -9.77 -9.34
N TRP A 222 12.45 -8.61 -9.96
CA TRP A 222 12.10 -7.34 -9.30
C TRP A 222 10.57 -7.30 -9.19
N ILE A 223 10.04 -7.34 -7.97
CA ILE A 223 8.63 -7.60 -7.69
C ILE A 223 7.85 -6.31 -7.49
N ASP A 224 6.84 -6.07 -8.32
CA ASP A 224 5.86 -5.00 -8.15
C ASP A 224 4.71 -5.41 -7.23
N GLN A 225 4.15 -6.60 -7.46
CA GLN A 225 2.98 -7.11 -6.76
C GLN A 225 3.39 -7.93 -5.54
N THR A 226 3.13 -7.42 -4.33
CA THR A 226 3.59 -8.05 -3.08
C THR A 226 3.25 -9.54 -2.94
N PRO A 227 2.07 -10.06 -3.36
CA PRO A 227 1.79 -11.49 -3.26
C PRO A 227 2.81 -12.38 -4.00
N GLN A 228 3.44 -11.89 -5.06
CA GLN A 228 4.44 -12.64 -5.83
C GLN A 228 5.68 -13.00 -5.00
N THR A 229 5.97 -12.28 -3.92
CA THR A 229 7.10 -12.58 -3.02
C THR A 229 7.01 -13.98 -2.40
N LEU A 230 5.79 -14.50 -2.19
CA LEU A 230 5.57 -15.87 -1.73
C LEU A 230 5.28 -16.83 -2.87
N THR A 231 4.53 -16.42 -3.89
CA THR A 231 4.18 -17.29 -5.01
C THR A 231 5.43 -17.88 -5.67
N LEU A 232 6.47 -17.08 -5.92
CA LEU A 232 7.72 -17.54 -6.53
C LEU A 232 8.48 -18.54 -5.65
N LEU A 233 8.41 -18.44 -4.32
CA LEU A 233 8.94 -19.46 -3.40
C LEU A 233 8.16 -20.77 -3.50
N GLN A 234 6.84 -20.68 -3.53
CA GLN A 234 5.94 -21.84 -3.55
C GLN A 234 6.06 -22.63 -4.85
N THR A 235 6.12 -21.93 -5.99
CA THR A 235 6.32 -22.54 -7.31
C THR A 235 7.75 -23.07 -7.50
N GLY A 236 8.68 -22.63 -6.67
CA GLY A 236 10.10 -23.03 -6.78
C GLY A 236 10.87 -22.26 -7.85
N GLU A 237 10.33 -21.11 -8.26
CA GLU A 237 11.02 -20.20 -9.18
C GLU A 237 12.15 -19.41 -8.49
N THR A 238 12.14 -19.34 -7.16
CA THR A 238 13.22 -18.77 -6.34
C THR A 238 13.41 -19.59 -5.06
N GLU A 239 14.63 -19.63 -4.56
CA GLU A 239 14.98 -20.29 -3.29
C GLU A 239 14.76 -19.38 -2.09
N PHE A 240 15.03 -18.10 -2.26
CA PHE A 240 14.95 -17.11 -1.18
C PHE A 240 14.28 -15.83 -1.68
N SER A 241 13.39 -15.26 -0.86
CA SER A 241 12.64 -14.07 -1.25
C SER A 241 12.71 -13.00 -0.17
N TYR A 242 12.95 -11.75 -0.58
CA TYR A 242 12.64 -10.62 0.26
C TYR A 242 11.11 -10.44 0.34
N THR A 243 10.56 -10.53 1.53
CA THR A 243 9.13 -10.43 1.77
C THR A 243 8.82 -9.81 3.15
N TYR A 244 7.61 -9.96 3.63
CA TYR A 244 7.15 -9.38 4.89
C TYR A 244 6.60 -10.44 5.82
N ALA A 245 6.80 -10.27 7.14
CA ALA A 245 6.21 -11.11 8.16
C ALA A 245 4.68 -11.23 7.97
N SER A 246 4.03 -10.14 7.57
CA SER A 246 2.58 -10.07 7.26
C SER A 246 2.13 -10.93 6.07
N ARG A 247 3.04 -11.43 5.28
CA ARG A 247 2.76 -12.39 4.20
C ARG A 247 3.01 -13.81 4.65
N VAL A 248 4.09 -14.01 5.40
CA VAL A 248 4.52 -15.34 5.85
C VAL A 248 3.60 -15.89 6.94
N LYS A 249 3.22 -15.09 7.94
CA LYS A 249 2.36 -15.55 9.05
C LYS A 249 1.05 -16.18 8.56
N PRO A 250 0.19 -15.52 7.77
CA PRO A 250 -1.05 -16.13 7.31
C PRO A 250 -0.81 -17.31 6.36
N ALA A 251 0.24 -17.28 5.53
CA ALA A 251 0.59 -18.38 4.66
C ALA A 251 0.99 -19.63 5.46
N LYS A 252 1.82 -19.46 6.50
CA LYS A 252 2.23 -20.55 7.40
C LYS A 252 1.04 -21.09 8.20
N ALA A 253 0.17 -20.22 8.70
CA ALA A 253 -1.07 -20.61 9.37
C ALA A 253 -2.03 -21.39 8.44
N GLY A 254 -2.04 -21.05 7.15
CA GLY A 254 -2.77 -21.79 6.10
C GLY A 254 -2.11 -23.09 5.65
N GLY A 255 -1.04 -23.56 6.33
CA GLY A 255 -0.36 -24.84 6.05
C GLY A 255 0.67 -24.78 4.92
N GLN A 256 1.01 -23.59 4.42
CA GLN A 256 2.06 -23.44 3.40
C GLN A 256 3.44 -23.65 4.02
N SER A 257 4.32 -24.31 3.26
CA SER A 257 5.73 -24.49 3.64
C SER A 257 6.48 -23.19 3.39
N VAL A 258 6.57 -22.35 4.40
CA VAL A 258 7.30 -21.08 4.35
C VAL A 258 7.76 -20.69 5.75
N ASP A 259 8.95 -20.11 5.85
CA ASP A 259 9.49 -19.54 7.07
C ASP A 259 10.10 -18.17 6.84
N PHE A 260 10.37 -17.42 7.93
CA PHE A 260 10.83 -16.02 7.88
C PHE A 260 11.92 -15.78 8.93
N SER A 261 12.96 -15.05 8.55
CA SER A 261 14.02 -14.68 9.47
C SER A 261 13.72 -13.38 10.19
N PHE A 262 13.81 -13.42 11.52
CA PHE A 262 13.81 -12.24 12.39
C PHE A 262 15.23 -11.82 12.84
N ASP A 263 16.28 -12.46 12.32
CA ASP A 263 17.66 -12.17 12.72
C ASP A 263 18.14 -10.80 12.26
N GLN A 264 17.65 -10.34 11.09
CA GLN A 264 17.87 -8.98 10.60
C GLN A 264 16.71 -8.52 9.72
N ASN A 265 16.13 -7.37 10.05
CA ASN A 265 14.97 -6.85 9.37
C ASN A 265 15.10 -5.38 8.99
N VAL A 266 14.46 -5.00 7.89
CA VAL A 266 14.18 -3.62 7.53
C VAL A 266 12.72 -3.34 7.85
N ASN A 267 12.49 -2.44 8.80
CA ASN A 267 11.18 -2.09 9.30
C ASN A 267 10.81 -0.67 8.89
N GLY A 268 9.54 -0.40 8.67
CA GLY A 268 9.07 0.92 8.34
C GLY A 268 7.64 1.12 8.79
N PHE A 269 7.26 2.37 8.99
CA PHE A 269 5.86 2.70 9.27
C PHE A 269 5.02 2.51 8.01
N GLU A 270 3.85 1.95 8.19
CA GLU A 270 2.75 2.03 7.25
C GLU A 270 1.81 3.12 7.75
N TYR A 271 1.31 3.91 6.84
CA TYR A 271 0.43 5.04 7.13
C TYR A 271 -0.89 4.90 6.38
N LEU A 272 -1.96 5.44 6.97
CA LEU A 272 -3.18 5.75 6.25
C LEU A 272 -3.25 7.25 6.00
N ALA A 273 -3.62 7.63 4.79
CA ALA A 273 -3.82 9.02 4.41
C ALA A 273 -5.13 9.20 3.65
N VAL A 274 -5.77 10.37 3.81
CA VAL A 274 -6.88 10.77 2.96
C VAL A 274 -6.30 11.48 1.74
N VAL A 275 -6.69 11.04 0.56
CA VAL A 275 -6.20 11.58 -0.70
C VAL A 275 -6.65 13.03 -0.88
N LYS A 276 -5.78 13.89 -1.38
CA LYS A 276 -6.10 15.29 -1.69
C LYS A 276 -7.26 15.38 -2.68
N ASN A 277 -8.26 16.18 -2.37
CA ASN A 277 -9.51 16.31 -3.13
C ASN A 277 -10.33 15.00 -3.21
N ALA A 278 -10.19 14.12 -2.22
CA ALA A 278 -10.98 12.88 -2.14
C ALA A 278 -12.49 13.15 -2.25
N PRO A 279 -13.22 12.46 -3.15
CA PRO A 279 -14.64 12.71 -3.36
C PRO A 279 -15.50 12.38 -2.13
N ASN A 280 -15.04 11.43 -1.29
CA ASN A 280 -15.77 11.00 -0.09
C ASN A 280 -14.95 11.29 1.19
N LYS A 281 -14.43 12.52 1.29
CA LYS A 281 -13.50 12.93 2.37
C LYS A 281 -14.03 12.66 3.78
N VAL A 282 -15.31 12.93 4.05
CA VAL A 282 -15.92 12.73 5.37
C VAL A 282 -15.97 11.23 5.73
N ALA A 283 -16.36 10.38 4.77
CA ALA A 283 -16.35 8.93 4.94
C ALA A 283 -14.92 8.41 5.16
N ALA A 284 -13.94 8.94 4.42
CA ALA A 284 -12.52 8.60 4.56
C ALA A 284 -11.98 8.95 5.95
N MET A 285 -12.30 10.13 6.50
CA MET A 285 -11.90 10.52 7.86
C MET A 285 -12.50 9.59 8.92
N LYS A 286 -13.80 9.23 8.78
CA LYS A 286 -14.44 8.25 9.67
C LYS A 286 -13.77 6.87 9.58
N PHE A 287 -13.37 6.45 8.38
CA PHE A 287 -12.67 5.18 8.19
C PHE A 287 -11.30 5.17 8.86
N LEU A 288 -10.51 6.24 8.73
CA LEU A 288 -9.23 6.37 9.43
C LEU A 288 -9.41 6.32 10.95
N ALA A 289 -10.38 7.06 11.49
CA ALA A 289 -10.66 7.07 12.92
C ALA A 289 -11.10 5.68 13.43
N PHE A 290 -11.91 4.96 12.66
CA PHE A 290 -12.30 3.59 12.97
C PHE A 290 -11.11 2.62 12.93
N ALA A 291 -10.30 2.70 11.88
CA ALA A 291 -9.11 1.87 11.73
C ALA A 291 -8.07 2.12 12.84
N ALA A 292 -7.96 3.36 13.34
CA ALA A 292 -7.07 3.73 14.44
C ALA A 292 -7.45 3.12 15.80
N ARG A 293 -8.66 2.59 15.95
CA ARG A 293 -9.13 2.01 17.23
C ARG A 293 -8.26 0.83 17.66
N PRO A 294 -7.91 0.72 18.95
CA PRO A 294 -7.04 -0.36 19.44
C PRO A 294 -7.57 -1.77 19.15
N ASP A 295 -8.88 -1.98 19.28
CA ASP A 295 -9.52 -3.26 18.99
C ASP A 295 -9.45 -3.64 17.50
N ARG A 296 -9.52 -2.65 16.61
CA ARG A 296 -9.41 -2.87 15.16
C ARG A 296 -7.98 -3.16 14.74
N GLN A 297 -7.02 -2.40 15.27
CA GLN A 297 -5.61 -2.67 15.04
C GLN A 297 -5.21 -4.04 15.59
N ALA A 298 -5.63 -4.38 16.80
CA ALA A 298 -5.33 -5.69 17.38
C ALA A 298 -5.89 -6.83 16.53
N ALA A 299 -7.17 -6.75 16.13
CA ALA A 299 -7.79 -7.78 15.29
C ALA A 299 -7.07 -7.95 13.95
N PHE A 300 -6.64 -6.85 13.32
CA PHE A 300 -5.91 -6.90 12.06
C PHE A 300 -4.49 -7.48 12.25
N MET A 301 -3.74 -6.99 13.24
CA MET A 301 -2.38 -7.47 13.53
C MET A 301 -2.38 -8.92 14.02
N GLU A 302 -3.45 -9.38 14.66
CA GLU A 302 -3.65 -10.80 15.01
C GLU A 302 -3.58 -11.70 13.79
N GLN A 303 -4.08 -11.26 12.64
CA GLN A 303 -4.01 -12.04 11.41
C GLN A 303 -2.67 -11.91 10.69
N ILE A 304 -2.09 -10.71 10.61
CA ILE A 304 -0.93 -10.44 9.75
C ILE A 304 0.42 -10.37 10.49
N GLY A 305 0.46 -10.12 11.81
CA GLY A 305 1.69 -10.18 12.61
C GLY A 305 2.62 -8.98 12.45
N ASN A 306 2.10 -7.78 12.21
CA ASN A 306 2.86 -6.52 12.27
C ASN A 306 2.72 -5.85 13.65
N THR A 307 3.58 -4.89 13.95
CA THR A 307 3.50 -4.11 15.18
C THR A 307 2.43 -3.01 15.06
N PRO A 308 1.35 -3.03 15.86
CA PRO A 308 0.33 -1.98 15.79
C PRO A 308 0.89 -0.61 16.17
N SER A 309 0.37 0.46 15.59
CA SER A 309 0.70 1.81 16.03
C SER A 309 0.03 2.20 17.35
N SER A 310 -1.06 1.56 17.72
CA SER A 310 -1.71 1.72 19.03
C SER A 310 -0.97 0.93 20.10
N LYS A 311 -0.55 1.61 21.17
CA LYS A 311 0.07 0.97 22.34
C LYS A 311 -0.87 -0.02 23.03
N ARG A 312 -2.16 0.33 23.11
CA ARG A 312 -3.20 -0.54 23.73
C ARG A 312 -3.48 -1.78 22.89
N ALA A 313 -3.43 -1.66 21.57
CA ALA A 313 -3.66 -2.79 20.66
C ALA A 313 -2.69 -3.95 20.92
N LEU A 314 -1.41 -3.64 21.21
CA LEU A 314 -0.42 -4.67 21.52
C LEU A 314 -0.83 -5.54 22.72
N GLY A 315 -1.46 -4.94 23.74
CA GLY A 315 -1.96 -5.65 24.91
C GLY A 315 -3.17 -6.55 24.61
N LEU A 316 -3.93 -6.26 23.56
CA LEU A 316 -5.10 -7.03 23.12
C LEU A 316 -4.74 -8.24 22.25
N MET A 317 -3.52 -8.30 21.69
CA MET A 317 -3.06 -9.40 20.84
C MET A 317 -2.73 -10.64 21.66
N SER A 318 -2.93 -11.83 21.07
CA SER A 318 -2.54 -13.11 21.67
C SER A 318 -1.02 -13.22 21.85
N ALA A 319 -0.59 -14.06 22.80
CA ALA A 319 0.84 -14.35 23.00
C ALA A 319 1.48 -14.96 21.74
N GLU A 320 0.72 -15.76 20.98
CA GLU A 320 1.19 -16.36 19.72
C GLU A 320 1.45 -15.30 18.63
N SER A 321 0.53 -14.37 18.46
CA SER A 321 0.69 -13.29 17.48
C SER A 321 1.83 -12.34 17.85
N ARG A 322 2.05 -12.08 19.14
CA ARG A 322 3.16 -11.25 19.59
C ARG A 322 4.54 -11.83 19.29
N LYS A 323 4.68 -13.15 19.05
CA LYS A 323 5.93 -13.76 18.59
C LYS A 323 6.37 -13.30 17.19
N TRP A 324 5.44 -12.78 16.40
CA TRP A 324 5.70 -12.22 15.06
C TRP A 324 6.12 -10.75 15.07
N ILE A 325 6.12 -10.12 16.24
CA ILE A 325 6.51 -8.72 16.41
C ILE A 325 8.00 -8.67 16.73
N PRO A 326 8.84 -8.05 15.88
CA PRO A 326 10.26 -7.94 16.15
C PRO A 326 10.54 -6.96 17.27
N ASN A 327 11.69 -7.11 17.89
CA ASN A 327 12.24 -6.05 18.73
C ASN A 327 12.81 -4.94 17.84
N LEU A 328 12.05 -3.85 17.68
CA LEU A 328 12.46 -2.69 16.86
C LEU A 328 13.72 -1.99 17.40
N GLN A 329 14.12 -2.25 18.66
CA GLN A 329 15.34 -1.72 19.29
C GLN A 329 16.53 -2.67 19.17
N ALA A 330 16.36 -3.85 18.53
CA ALA A 330 17.44 -4.79 18.33
C ALA A 330 18.57 -4.16 17.49
N GLU A 331 19.83 -4.49 17.84
CA GLU A 331 21.02 -3.90 17.18
C GLU A 331 21.14 -4.25 15.70
N ASN A 332 20.53 -5.35 15.29
CA ASN A 332 20.56 -5.89 13.93
C ASN A 332 19.34 -5.48 13.09
N SER A 333 18.37 -4.75 13.65
CA SER A 333 17.19 -4.25 12.94
C SER A 333 17.33 -2.78 12.55
N VAL A 334 16.74 -2.44 11.42
CA VAL A 334 16.64 -1.06 10.91
C VAL A 334 15.21 -0.59 10.98
N LEU A 335 14.98 0.59 11.51
CA LEU A 335 13.78 1.38 11.26
C LEU A 335 14.12 2.44 10.22
N MET A 336 13.39 2.43 9.11
CA MET A 336 13.63 3.33 7.98
C MET A 336 13.42 4.79 8.40
N ASP A 337 14.27 5.69 7.87
CA ASP A 337 14.20 7.12 8.16
C ASP A 337 13.26 7.84 7.20
N ASP A 338 12.08 8.19 7.70
CA ASP A 338 11.05 8.93 6.95
C ASP A 338 11.56 10.29 6.48
N ALA A 339 12.32 11.00 7.30
CA ALA A 339 12.81 12.34 6.96
C ALA A 339 13.84 12.30 5.83
N TRP A 340 14.66 11.24 5.79
CA TRP A 340 15.60 11.02 4.70
C TRP A 340 14.88 10.65 3.41
N TRP A 341 13.92 9.70 3.47
CA TRP A 341 13.13 9.30 2.30
C TRP A 341 12.26 10.43 1.75
N ALA A 342 11.71 11.27 2.62
CA ALA A 342 10.95 12.45 2.20
C ALA A 342 11.72 13.37 1.25
N LYS A 343 13.04 13.49 1.44
CA LYS A 343 13.89 14.38 0.64
C LYS A 343 14.41 13.72 -0.65
N ASN A 344 14.58 12.38 -0.64
CA ASN A 344 15.37 11.69 -1.66
C ASN A 344 14.54 10.76 -2.55
N PHE A 345 13.26 10.52 -2.22
CA PHE A 345 12.43 9.49 -2.84
C PHE A 345 12.32 9.60 -4.36
N ASP A 346 11.99 10.78 -4.87
CA ASP A 346 11.69 10.96 -6.30
C ASP A 346 12.95 10.77 -7.17
N GLU A 347 14.07 11.35 -6.76
CA GLU A 347 15.34 11.21 -7.49
C GLU A 347 15.84 9.77 -7.48
N ILE A 348 15.87 9.14 -6.30
CA ILE A 348 16.38 7.78 -6.17
C ILE A 348 15.46 6.79 -6.89
N THR A 349 14.15 6.99 -6.84
CA THR A 349 13.20 6.14 -7.58
C THR A 349 13.42 6.23 -9.09
N ARG A 350 13.69 7.42 -9.62
CA ARG A 350 14.02 7.60 -11.03
C ARG A 350 15.32 6.85 -11.38
N ARG A 351 16.39 7.06 -10.62
CA ARG A 351 17.69 6.37 -10.82
C ARG A 351 17.54 4.85 -10.74
N PHE A 352 16.75 4.36 -9.78
CA PHE A 352 16.52 2.93 -9.61
C PHE A 352 15.78 2.31 -10.78
N LYS A 353 14.77 2.99 -11.33
CA LYS A 353 14.04 2.53 -12.52
C LYS A 353 14.96 2.47 -13.75
N GLU A 354 15.78 3.49 -13.97
CA GLU A 354 16.77 3.51 -15.05
C GLU A 354 17.75 2.35 -14.91
N TRP A 355 18.27 2.12 -13.70
CA TRP A 355 19.19 1.04 -13.41
C TRP A 355 18.58 -0.36 -13.56
N THR A 356 17.31 -0.56 -13.20
CA THR A 356 16.66 -1.88 -13.35
C THR A 356 16.40 -2.25 -14.80
N LEU A 357 16.35 -1.25 -15.72
CA LEU A 357 16.13 -1.46 -17.14
C LEU A 357 17.45 -1.62 -17.94
N SER A 358 18.59 -1.25 -17.37
CA SER A 358 19.93 -1.45 -17.94
C SER A 358 20.45 -2.87 -17.68
#